data_09d901bea2c13669f61fd9da4982eb87
#
_entry.id   09d901bea2c13669f61fd9da4982eb87
#
_cell.length_a   1.000
_cell.length_b   1.000
_cell.length_c   1.000
_cell.angle_alpha   90.00
_cell.angle_beta   90.00
_cell.angle_gamma   90.00
#
_symmetry.space_group_name_H-M   'P 1'
#
loop_
_entity.id
_entity.type
_entity.pdbx_description
1 polymer ?
#
loop_
_entity_poly.entity_id
_entity_poly.type
_entity_poly.pdbx_seq_one_letter_code
_entity_poly.pdbx_strand_id
1 'polypeptide(L)'
;MPSVLWWGRFDPGYSRNRILRKQFADLGWQVRAFQPRFAGLGDWEASLRRLPRPDLIWVPCFRQRDLLAASRWAKRHRVPLIFDPLISAYDKQVDECGKLNVGSTRALRLLARERALFRHANRVMADTPAHADYFVRVLGVERTKIEVIYVGAEEALFRPGPLPPETPEVPREVLFYGSFIPLQGPQVVVEAARLYQGPPLKWVLLGEGPLRRMCEELAQGHGTISFEDWLPYEKLPERIQRADILLGVFGATPKAGRVIPNKVFQSLASGRVVVTRLAESYPDALLAAENHGLEWVPAGDARALAERVATLASDPIRLRQLGEAAAATSRQYFSEAAVRRQLEKALSGLATDGLVGYC
;
A
#
# COMPACT_ATOMS: atom_id res chain seq x y z
N MET A 1 -12.98 26.95 -9.77
CA MET A 1 -12.02 25.97 -9.26
C MET A 1 -12.82 24.81 -8.69
N PRO A 2 -12.68 23.60 -9.20
CA PRO A 2 -13.41 22.44 -8.69
C PRO A 2 -13.00 22.16 -7.24
N SER A 3 -13.90 21.52 -6.48
CA SER A 3 -13.71 21.26 -5.05
C SER A 3 -13.99 19.81 -4.70
N VAL A 4 -13.14 19.21 -3.88
CA VAL A 4 -13.33 17.87 -3.33
C VAL A 4 -13.48 17.94 -1.81
N LEU A 5 -14.51 17.26 -1.30
CA LEU A 5 -14.75 17.12 0.13
C LEU A 5 -14.24 15.76 0.62
N TRP A 6 -13.15 15.78 1.39
CA TRP A 6 -12.58 14.60 2.06
C TRP A 6 -13.42 14.27 3.27
N TRP A 7 -14.21 13.19 3.20
CA TRP A 7 -15.24 12.87 4.19
C TRP A 7 -14.82 11.74 5.12
N GLY A 8 -14.75 11.99 6.41
CA GLY A 8 -14.49 11.01 7.46
C GLY A 8 -13.37 11.43 8.41
N ARG A 9 -13.27 10.75 9.54
CA ARG A 9 -12.17 10.92 10.50
C ARG A 9 -10.93 10.17 10.02
N PHE A 10 -10.30 10.64 8.98
CA PHE A 10 -9.10 10.04 8.40
C PHE A 10 -7.83 10.57 9.08
N ASP A 11 -6.77 9.80 8.99
CA ASP A 11 -5.43 10.26 9.35
C ASP A 11 -4.84 11.06 8.17
N PRO A 12 -4.62 12.38 8.32
CA PRO A 12 -4.02 13.19 7.28
C PRO A 12 -2.53 12.86 7.05
N GLY A 13 -1.88 12.24 8.05
CA GLY A 13 -0.50 11.80 7.99
C GLY A 13 -0.30 10.45 7.28
N TYR A 14 -1.35 9.71 6.97
CA TYR A 14 -1.23 8.47 6.23
C TYR A 14 -0.80 8.72 4.78
N SER A 15 0.23 8.03 4.31
CA SER A 15 0.90 8.25 3.01
C SER A 15 -0.08 8.40 1.83
N ARG A 16 -1.03 7.47 1.66
CA ARG A 16 -2.03 7.53 0.58
C ARG A 16 -2.88 8.80 0.63
N ASN A 17 -3.29 9.22 1.84
CA ASN A 17 -4.08 10.46 2.00
C ASN A 17 -3.25 11.69 1.64
N ARG A 18 -1.98 11.75 2.06
CA ARG A 18 -1.09 12.87 1.72
C ARG A 18 -0.86 12.96 0.23
N ILE A 19 -0.49 11.84 -0.41
CA ILE A 19 -0.20 11.79 -1.84
C ILE A 19 -1.44 12.22 -2.64
N LEU A 20 -2.59 11.58 -2.42
CA LEU A 20 -3.80 11.89 -3.20
C LEU A 20 -4.31 13.32 -2.99
N ARG A 21 -4.29 13.82 -1.75
CA ARG A 21 -4.68 15.22 -1.48
C ARG A 21 -3.75 16.20 -2.17
N LYS A 22 -2.44 15.91 -2.19
CA LYS A 22 -1.47 16.70 -2.96
C LYS A 22 -1.79 16.64 -4.46
N GLN A 23 -2.06 15.44 -5.02
CA GLN A 23 -2.39 15.34 -6.45
C GLN A 23 -3.68 16.09 -6.81
N PHE A 24 -4.71 16.09 -5.96
CA PHE A 24 -5.89 16.92 -6.17
C PHE A 24 -5.55 18.42 -6.19
N ALA A 25 -4.71 18.88 -5.26
CA ALA A 25 -4.27 20.29 -5.21
C ALA A 25 -3.44 20.66 -6.46
N ASP A 26 -2.53 19.78 -6.88
CA ASP A 26 -1.70 19.97 -8.09
C ASP A 26 -2.55 20.02 -9.38
N LEU A 27 -3.70 19.34 -9.40
CA LEU A 27 -4.71 19.40 -10.46
C LEU A 27 -5.63 20.63 -10.37
N GLY A 28 -5.36 21.55 -9.44
CA GLY A 28 -6.14 22.77 -9.27
C GLY A 28 -7.47 22.58 -8.52
N TRP A 29 -7.66 21.46 -7.79
CA TRP A 29 -8.83 21.26 -6.96
C TRP A 29 -8.66 21.90 -5.59
N GLN A 30 -9.74 22.49 -5.07
CA GLN A 30 -9.80 22.90 -3.68
C GLN A 30 -10.10 21.69 -2.80
N VAL A 31 -9.13 21.24 -1.99
CA VAL A 31 -9.29 20.11 -1.08
C VAL A 31 -9.80 20.60 0.28
N ARG A 32 -11.02 20.22 0.63
CA ARG A 32 -11.64 20.49 1.93
C ARG A 32 -11.78 19.20 2.72
N ALA A 33 -11.74 19.29 4.05
CA ALA A 33 -11.93 18.13 4.94
C ALA A 33 -13.18 18.31 5.78
N PHE A 34 -13.96 17.23 5.93
CA PHE A 34 -15.06 17.13 6.85
C PHE A 34 -14.90 15.88 7.71
N GLN A 35 -14.76 16.08 9.01
CA GLN A 35 -14.59 15.02 9.98
C GLN A 35 -15.79 15.01 10.92
N PRO A 36 -16.83 14.17 10.66
CA PRO A 36 -18.01 14.10 11.48
C PRO A 36 -17.70 13.54 12.89
N ARG A 37 -18.41 14.01 13.91
CA ARG A 37 -18.31 13.46 15.27
C ARG A 37 -18.74 12.00 15.31
N PHE A 38 -19.80 11.67 14.58
CA PHE A 38 -20.34 10.30 14.48
C PHE A 38 -20.47 9.89 13.01
N ALA A 39 -19.74 8.86 12.61
CA ALA A 39 -19.69 8.38 11.23
C ALA A 39 -21.08 8.12 10.62
N GLY A 40 -21.98 7.48 11.37
CA GLY A 40 -23.35 7.15 10.91
C GLY A 40 -24.30 8.34 10.77
N LEU A 41 -24.01 9.48 11.42
CA LEU A 41 -24.81 10.71 11.43
C LEU A 41 -24.13 11.88 10.71
N GLY A 42 -23.07 11.60 9.97
CA GLY A 42 -22.29 12.64 9.30
C GLY A 42 -23.10 13.49 8.31
N ASP A 43 -24.11 12.93 7.65
CA ASP A 43 -25.01 13.66 6.75
C ASP A 43 -25.88 14.69 7.48
N TRP A 44 -26.36 14.40 8.68
CA TRP A 44 -27.07 15.35 9.52
C TRP A 44 -26.15 16.47 10.00
N GLU A 45 -24.96 16.10 10.49
CA GLU A 45 -23.96 17.07 10.95
C GLU A 45 -23.52 18.00 9.81
N ALA A 46 -23.29 17.46 8.60
CA ALA A 46 -22.94 18.23 7.42
C ALA A 46 -24.06 19.23 7.06
N SER A 47 -25.32 18.80 7.14
CA SER A 47 -26.49 19.66 6.87
C SER A 47 -26.64 20.77 7.94
N LEU A 48 -26.46 20.43 9.21
CA LEU A 48 -26.52 21.39 10.32
C LEU A 48 -25.41 22.46 10.19
N ARG A 49 -24.21 22.04 9.82
CA ARG A 49 -23.06 22.95 9.58
C ARG A 49 -23.17 23.70 8.26
N ARG A 50 -24.23 23.47 7.47
CA ARG A 50 -24.44 24.11 6.16
C ARG A 50 -23.21 23.99 5.25
N LEU A 51 -22.62 22.79 5.18
CA LEU A 51 -21.43 22.59 4.34
C LEU A 51 -21.74 23.01 2.89
N PRO A 52 -20.86 23.79 2.26
CA PRO A 52 -21.02 24.16 0.86
C PRO A 52 -20.93 22.92 -0.02
N ARG A 53 -21.75 22.87 -1.06
CA ARG A 53 -21.77 21.76 -2.03
C ARG A 53 -20.42 21.67 -2.74
N PRO A 54 -19.71 20.52 -2.65
CA PRO A 54 -18.50 20.29 -3.43
C PRO A 54 -18.85 19.73 -4.82
N ASP A 55 -17.86 19.66 -5.70
CA ASP A 55 -18.01 18.98 -6.98
C ASP A 55 -17.81 17.46 -6.86
N LEU A 56 -17.13 17.00 -5.80
CA LEU A 56 -16.83 15.61 -5.53
C LEU A 56 -16.76 15.35 -4.03
N ILE A 57 -17.25 14.16 -3.59
CA ILE A 57 -16.98 13.63 -2.27
C ILE A 57 -16.00 12.47 -2.39
N TRP A 58 -14.92 12.52 -1.60
CA TRP A 58 -13.93 11.45 -1.46
C TRP A 58 -14.02 10.85 -0.05
N VAL A 59 -14.43 9.58 0.05
CA VAL A 59 -14.36 8.83 1.31
C VAL A 59 -13.04 8.06 1.33
N PRO A 60 -12.06 8.48 2.14
CA PRO A 60 -10.69 7.98 2.08
C PRO A 60 -10.52 6.61 2.75
N CYS A 61 -9.29 6.10 2.70
CA CYS A 61 -8.92 4.80 3.25
C CYS A 61 -9.32 4.63 4.72
N PHE A 62 -9.72 3.40 5.06
CA PHE A 62 -10.16 2.97 6.39
C PHE A 62 -11.45 3.65 6.90
N ARG A 63 -12.22 4.31 6.02
CA ARG A 63 -13.43 5.06 6.41
C ARG A 63 -14.74 4.41 5.95
N GLN A 64 -14.79 3.08 5.90
CA GLN A 64 -15.99 2.31 5.53
C GLN A 64 -17.24 2.72 6.34
N ARG A 65 -17.06 3.06 7.61
CA ARG A 65 -18.18 3.46 8.50
C ARG A 65 -18.81 4.79 8.11
N ASP A 66 -18.08 5.67 7.42
CA ASP A 66 -18.56 6.98 6.99
C ASP A 66 -19.31 6.93 5.65
N LEU A 67 -19.12 5.86 4.86
CA LEU A 67 -19.59 5.78 3.48
C LEU A 67 -21.12 5.91 3.36
N LEU A 68 -21.89 5.31 4.25
CA LEU A 68 -23.36 5.37 4.19
C LEU A 68 -23.88 6.80 4.40
N ALA A 69 -23.37 7.52 5.40
CA ALA A 69 -23.75 8.91 5.65
C ALA A 69 -23.29 9.82 4.51
N ALA A 70 -22.04 9.65 4.03
CA ALA A 70 -21.53 10.37 2.88
C ALA A 70 -22.42 10.16 1.64
N SER A 71 -22.86 8.92 1.39
CA SER A 71 -23.74 8.59 0.27
C SER A 71 -25.13 9.24 0.38
N ARG A 72 -25.73 9.25 1.58
CA ARG A 72 -27.04 9.93 1.79
C ARG A 72 -26.92 11.43 1.49
N TRP A 73 -25.85 12.06 1.97
CA TRP A 73 -25.59 13.48 1.71
C TRP A 73 -25.30 13.73 0.22
N ALA A 74 -24.45 12.91 -0.40
CA ALA A 74 -24.10 12.96 -1.82
C ALA A 74 -25.34 12.90 -2.73
N LYS A 75 -26.24 11.94 -2.49
CA LYS A 75 -27.50 11.77 -3.23
C LYS A 75 -28.42 12.98 -3.09
N ARG A 76 -28.59 13.52 -1.86
CA ARG A 76 -29.42 14.70 -1.61
C ARG A 76 -28.93 15.93 -2.36
N HIS A 77 -27.62 16.08 -2.47
CA HIS A 77 -26.98 17.23 -3.12
C HIS A 77 -26.56 16.97 -4.58
N ARG A 78 -26.83 15.77 -5.12
CA ARG A 78 -26.44 15.36 -6.48
C ARG A 78 -24.95 15.57 -6.73
N VAL A 79 -24.13 15.07 -5.83
CA VAL A 79 -22.67 15.11 -5.91
C VAL A 79 -22.13 13.70 -6.10
N PRO A 80 -21.22 13.44 -7.06
CA PRO A 80 -20.59 12.13 -7.19
C PRO A 80 -19.76 11.79 -5.96
N LEU A 81 -19.70 10.48 -5.63
CA LEU A 81 -18.98 9.96 -4.50
C LEU A 81 -18.00 8.89 -4.91
N ILE A 82 -16.73 9.10 -4.59
CA ILE A 82 -15.66 8.12 -4.71
C ILE A 82 -15.38 7.51 -3.34
N PHE A 83 -15.22 6.19 -3.32
CA PHE A 83 -14.78 5.44 -2.16
C PHE A 83 -13.41 4.84 -2.40
N ASP A 84 -12.45 5.17 -1.55
CA ASP A 84 -11.07 4.67 -1.55
C ASP A 84 -10.84 3.81 -0.29
N PRO A 85 -11.31 2.53 -0.26
CA PRO A 85 -11.28 1.72 0.94
C PRO A 85 -9.88 1.33 1.38
N LEU A 86 -8.95 1.14 0.46
CA LEU A 86 -7.61 0.53 0.57
C LEU A 86 -7.65 -0.92 1.07
N ILE A 87 -8.55 -1.24 1.99
CA ILE A 87 -8.77 -2.60 2.52
C ILE A 87 -10.26 -2.90 2.62
N SER A 88 -10.62 -4.19 2.49
CA SER A 88 -11.90 -4.73 2.88
C SER A 88 -11.83 -5.27 4.31
N ALA A 89 -12.88 -5.08 5.11
CA ALA A 89 -12.94 -5.64 6.45
C ALA A 89 -13.09 -7.17 6.41
N TYR A 90 -13.77 -7.70 5.39
CA TYR A 90 -13.86 -9.14 5.16
C TYR A 90 -12.49 -9.72 4.85
N ASP A 91 -11.77 -9.14 3.89
CA ASP A 91 -10.40 -9.52 3.53
C ASP A 91 -9.46 -9.52 4.77
N LYS A 92 -9.55 -8.45 5.58
CA LYS A 92 -8.74 -8.33 6.79
C LYS A 92 -9.06 -9.40 7.84
N GLN A 93 -10.34 -9.67 8.10
CA GLN A 93 -10.73 -10.57 9.18
C GLN A 93 -10.70 -12.04 8.81
N VAL A 94 -10.94 -12.36 7.54
CA VAL A 94 -10.98 -13.74 7.01
C VAL A 94 -9.63 -14.12 6.40
N ASP A 95 -9.19 -13.39 5.36
CA ASP A 95 -8.04 -13.80 4.54
C ASP A 95 -6.69 -13.43 5.15
N GLU A 96 -6.61 -12.32 5.92
CA GLU A 96 -5.35 -11.87 6.53
C GLU A 96 -5.17 -12.40 7.95
N CYS A 97 -6.14 -12.11 8.84
CA CYS A 97 -6.00 -12.39 10.27
C CYS A 97 -6.55 -13.75 10.69
N GLY A 98 -7.32 -14.44 9.84
CA GLY A 98 -7.97 -15.71 10.20
C GLY A 98 -8.91 -15.63 11.41
N LYS A 99 -9.38 -14.41 11.77
CA LYS A 99 -10.25 -14.21 12.94
C LYS A 99 -11.66 -14.75 12.73
N LEU A 100 -12.08 -14.86 11.49
CA LEU A 100 -13.35 -15.45 11.09
C LEU A 100 -13.08 -16.57 10.08
N ASN A 101 -13.63 -17.76 10.34
CA ASN A 101 -13.54 -18.86 9.40
C ASN A 101 -14.36 -18.56 8.14
N VAL A 102 -13.80 -18.89 6.98
CA VAL A 102 -14.51 -18.83 5.68
C VAL A 102 -15.83 -19.59 5.79
N GLY A 103 -16.91 -19.02 5.28
CA GLY A 103 -18.25 -19.63 5.30
C GLY A 103 -18.98 -19.57 6.66
N SER A 104 -18.34 -19.11 7.73
CA SER A 104 -19.06 -18.94 9.01
C SER A 104 -20.16 -17.87 8.88
N THR A 105 -21.22 -18.00 9.69
CA THR A 105 -22.34 -17.05 9.70
C THR A 105 -21.86 -15.60 9.92
N ARG A 106 -20.84 -15.40 10.76
CA ARG A 106 -20.25 -14.06 11.01
C ARG A 106 -19.51 -13.55 9.79
N ALA A 107 -18.71 -14.39 9.11
CA ALA A 107 -18.01 -14.02 7.88
C ALA A 107 -19.00 -13.69 6.76
N LEU A 108 -20.05 -14.49 6.56
CA LEU A 108 -21.08 -14.24 5.55
C LEU A 108 -21.87 -12.95 5.82
N ARG A 109 -22.21 -12.66 7.08
CA ARG A 109 -22.85 -11.39 7.45
C ARG A 109 -21.94 -10.20 7.17
N LEU A 110 -20.65 -10.30 7.47
CA LEU A 110 -19.67 -9.26 7.20
C LEU A 110 -19.55 -9.02 5.68
N LEU A 111 -19.45 -10.10 4.89
CA LEU A 111 -19.40 -10.02 3.43
C LEU A 111 -20.64 -9.36 2.84
N ALA A 112 -21.84 -9.78 3.28
CA ALA A 112 -23.09 -9.21 2.81
C ALA A 112 -23.20 -7.70 3.15
N ARG A 113 -22.75 -7.31 4.34
CA ARG A 113 -22.68 -5.91 4.75
C ARG A 113 -21.72 -5.10 3.90
N GLU A 114 -20.52 -5.60 3.63
CA GLU A 114 -19.56 -4.90 2.77
C GLU A 114 -20.05 -4.78 1.34
N ARG A 115 -20.61 -5.86 0.76
CA ARG A 115 -21.23 -5.83 -0.56
C ARG A 115 -22.30 -4.73 -0.66
N ALA A 116 -23.17 -4.64 0.34
CA ALA A 116 -24.19 -3.58 0.39
C ALA A 116 -23.56 -2.18 0.49
N LEU A 117 -22.49 -2.05 1.29
CA LEU A 117 -21.81 -0.79 1.52
C LEU A 117 -21.12 -0.26 0.25
N PHE A 118 -20.38 -1.10 -0.45
CA PHE A 118 -19.64 -0.70 -1.66
C PHE A 118 -20.56 -0.22 -2.80
N ARG A 119 -21.81 -0.71 -2.86
CA ARG A 119 -22.82 -0.24 -3.85
C ARG A 119 -23.20 1.23 -3.72
N HIS A 120 -22.87 1.88 -2.60
CA HIS A 120 -23.20 3.29 -2.37
C HIS A 120 -22.25 4.27 -3.05
N ALA A 121 -21.10 3.81 -3.55
CA ALA A 121 -20.15 4.63 -4.26
C ALA A 121 -20.45 4.67 -5.77
N ASN A 122 -20.22 5.81 -6.41
CA ASN A 122 -20.21 5.94 -7.86
C ASN A 122 -18.95 5.30 -8.46
N ARG A 123 -17.82 5.47 -7.78
CA ARG A 123 -16.53 4.85 -8.12
C ARG A 123 -15.88 4.28 -6.87
N VAL A 124 -15.15 3.17 -7.03
CA VAL A 124 -14.35 2.54 -5.99
C VAL A 124 -12.91 2.49 -6.45
N MET A 125 -12.00 2.97 -5.61
CA MET A 125 -10.56 2.92 -5.88
C MET A 125 -9.97 1.63 -5.34
N ALA A 126 -9.20 0.92 -6.14
CA ALA A 126 -8.33 -0.15 -5.72
C ALA A 126 -6.87 0.33 -5.79
N ASP A 127 -6.01 -0.18 -4.94
CA ASP A 127 -4.59 0.15 -4.93
C ASP A 127 -3.76 -0.72 -5.87
N THR A 128 -4.32 -1.83 -6.35
CA THR A 128 -3.68 -2.75 -7.31
C THR A 128 -4.73 -3.41 -8.23
N PRO A 129 -4.33 -3.94 -9.40
CA PRO A 129 -5.21 -4.73 -10.27
C PRO A 129 -5.78 -5.96 -9.56
N ALA A 130 -4.95 -6.71 -8.84
CA ALA A 130 -5.38 -7.90 -8.08
C ALA A 130 -6.42 -7.55 -6.99
N HIS A 131 -6.30 -6.39 -6.37
CA HIS A 131 -7.29 -5.91 -5.41
C HIS A 131 -8.59 -5.46 -6.09
N ALA A 132 -8.49 -4.84 -7.28
CA ALA A 132 -9.65 -4.52 -8.10
C ALA A 132 -10.44 -5.79 -8.47
N ASP A 133 -9.76 -6.85 -8.88
CA ASP A 133 -10.37 -8.14 -9.19
C ASP A 133 -11.01 -8.80 -7.96
N TYR A 134 -10.41 -8.65 -6.79
CA TYR A 134 -11.01 -9.07 -5.53
C TYR A 134 -12.33 -8.32 -5.26
N PHE A 135 -12.37 -7.00 -5.47
CA PHE A 135 -13.59 -6.21 -5.29
C PHE A 135 -14.70 -6.64 -6.26
N VAL A 136 -14.36 -6.99 -7.50
CA VAL A 136 -15.34 -7.55 -8.45
C VAL A 136 -15.83 -8.92 -7.98
N ARG A 137 -14.92 -9.87 -7.82
CA ARG A 137 -15.26 -11.28 -7.59
C ARG A 137 -15.87 -11.54 -6.23
N VAL A 138 -15.36 -10.90 -5.18
CA VAL A 138 -15.75 -11.17 -3.79
C VAL A 138 -16.77 -10.16 -3.28
N LEU A 139 -16.56 -8.86 -3.52
CA LEU A 139 -17.46 -7.83 -3.04
C LEU A 139 -18.61 -7.50 -4.01
N GLY A 140 -18.56 -8.00 -5.24
CA GLY A 140 -19.62 -7.81 -6.24
C GLY A 140 -19.72 -6.37 -6.74
N VAL A 141 -18.60 -5.66 -6.76
CA VAL A 141 -18.52 -4.31 -7.35
C VAL A 141 -18.48 -4.45 -8.87
N GLU A 142 -19.27 -3.67 -9.59
CA GLU A 142 -19.25 -3.64 -11.04
C GLU A 142 -17.88 -3.17 -11.55
N ARG A 143 -17.28 -3.91 -12.51
CA ARG A 143 -15.93 -3.59 -13.02
C ARG A 143 -15.82 -2.15 -13.55
N THR A 144 -16.87 -1.66 -14.17
CA THR A 144 -16.95 -0.29 -14.72
C THR A 144 -16.87 0.80 -13.64
N LYS A 145 -17.11 0.45 -12.38
CA LYS A 145 -17.02 1.39 -11.24
C LYS A 145 -15.68 1.33 -10.53
N ILE A 146 -14.75 0.48 -10.96
CA ILE A 146 -13.45 0.35 -10.29
C ILE A 146 -12.36 0.97 -11.13
N GLU A 147 -11.57 1.83 -10.50
CA GLU A 147 -10.32 2.35 -11.04
C GLU A 147 -9.15 1.97 -10.12
N VAL A 148 -7.97 1.79 -10.72
CA VAL A 148 -6.75 1.47 -9.98
C VAL A 148 -5.89 2.70 -9.86
N ILE A 149 -5.53 3.03 -8.60
CA ILE A 149 -4.57 4.09 -8.29
C ILE A 149 -3.57 3.50 -7.30
N TYR A 150 -2.34 3.29 -7.72
CA TYR A 150 -1.27 2.82 -6.84
C TYR A 150 -1.01 3.81 -5.70
N VAL A 151 -0.45 3.32 -4.60
CA VAL A 151 -0.16 4.20 -3.46
C VAL A 151 0.98 5.15 -3.79
N GLY A 152 2.05 4.64 -4.39
CA GLY A 152 3.24 5.43 -4.69
C GLY A 152 4.09 5.77 -3.46
N ALA A 153 5.09 6.62 -3.64
CA ALA A 153 5.91 7.20 -2.58
C ALA A 153 5.93 8.73 -2.70
N GLU A 154 6.17 9.40 -1.58
CA GLU A 154 6.32 10.86 -1.55
C GLU A 154 7.71 11.24 -2.05
N GLU A 155 7.81 11.75 -3.29
CA GLU A 155 9.07 12.09 -3.94
C GLU A 155 9.83 13.21 -3.24
N ALA A 156 9.15 14.02 -2.42
CA ALA A 156 9.80 15.00 -1.58
C ALA A 156 10.67 14.38 -0.48
N LEU A 157 10.32 13.16 -0.02
CA LEU A 157 10.99 12.45 1.05
C LEU A 157 11.88 11.32 0.50
N PHE A 158 11.33 10.47 -0.36
CA PHE A 158 12.01 9.28 -0.87
C PHE A 158 12.60 9.57 -2.24
N ARG A 159 13.93 9.71 -2.29
CA ARG A 159 14.69 10.05 -3.49
C ARG A 159 15.86 9.09 -3.65
N PRO A 160 16.30 8.82 -4.88
CA PRO A 160 17.55 8.08 -5.07
C PRO A 160 18.70 8.79 -4.37
N GLY A 161 19.45 8.02 -3.59
CA GLY A 161 20.68 8.45 -2.94
C GLY A 161 21.90 7.73 -3.52
N PRO A 162 23.07 7.86 -2.87
CA PRO A 162 24.27 7.13 -3.27
C PRO A 162 23.99 5.63 -3.35
N LEU A 163 24.41 5.01 -4.44
CA LEU A 163 24.30 3.56 -4.61
C LEU A 163 25.28 2.85 -3.67
N PRO A 164 24.99 1.60 -3.26
CA PRO A 164 25.90 0.81 -2.44
C PRO A 164 27.29 0.72 -3.08
N PRO A 165 28.38 0.84 -2.30
CA PRO A 165 29.73 0.75 -2.83
C PRO A 165 30.02 -0.67 -3.36
N GLU A 166 30.88 -0.77 -4.38
CA GLU A 166 31.28 -2.06 -4.91
C GLU A 166 32.12 -2.83 -3.89
N THR A 167 33.01 -2.12 -3.20
CA THR A 167 33.83 -2.69 -2.14
C THR A 167 33.46 -2.03 -0.82
N PRO A 168 32.55 -2.65 -0.01
CA PRO A 168 32.15 -2.05 1.25
C PRO A 168 33.24 -2.21 2.33
N GLU A 169 33.48 -1.16 3.10
CA GLU A 169 34.38 -1.19 4.27
C GLU A 169 33.81 -1.96 5.46
N VAL A 170 32.49 -2.12 5.49
CA VAL A 170 31.73 -2.82 6.53
C VAL A 170 30.80 -3.86 5.87
N PRO A 171 30.34 -4.88 6.62
CA PRO A 171 29.36 -5.83 6.08
C PRO A 171 28.13 -5.12 5.53
N ARG A 172 27.65 -5.54 4.36
CA ARG A 172 26.40 -5.04 3.77
C ARG A 172 25.22 -5.24 4.69
N GLU A 173 24.19 -4.44 4.50
CA GLU A 173 22.98 -4.49 5.31
C GLU A 173 21.75 -4.83 4.48
N VAL A 174 20.99 -5.81 4.98
CA VAL A 174 19.62 -6.12 4.52
C VAL A 174 18.63 -5.54 5.52
N LEU A 175 17.70 -4.71 5.07
CA LEU A 175 16.71 -4.06 5.90
C LEU A 175 15.29 -4.52 5.60
N PHE A 176 14.64 -5.12 6.60
CA PHE A 176 13.19 -5.23 6.68
C PHE A 176 12.66 -4.10 7.57
N TYR A 177 11.64 -3.36 7.14
CA TYR A 177 10.99 -2.37 7.99
C TYR A 177 9.47 -2.38 7.85
N GLY A 178 8.76 -2.19 8.95
CA GLY A 178 7.31 -2.13 8.99
C GLY A 178 6.69 -2.92 10.14
N SER A 179 5.38 -3.18 10.03
CA SER A 179 4.64 -3.88 11.08
C SER A 179 4.97 -5.37 11.10
N PHE A 180 5.18 -5.93 12.29
CA PHE A 180 5.40 -7.36 12.50
C PHE A 180 4.07 -8.10 12.54
N ILE A 181 3.45 -8.29 11.36
CA ILE A 181 2.15 -8.95 11.16
C ILE A 181 2.27 -10.09 10.14
N PRO A 182 1.35 -11.07 10.11
CA PRO A 182 1.40 -12.21 9.20
C PRO A 182 1.53 -11.84 7.72
N LEU A 183 0.84 -10.79 7.27
CA LEU A 183 0.94 -10.28 5.89
C LEU A 183 2.38 -9.95 5.50
N GLN A 184 3.13 -9.34 6.41
CA GLN A 184 4.52 -8.91 6.16
C GLN A 184 5.51 -10.06 6.16
N GLY A 185 5.24 -11.14 6.93
CA GLY A 185 6.09 -12.33 7.03
C GLY A 185 7.46 -12.11 7.68
N PRO A 186 7.58 -11.36 8.80
CA PRO A 186 8.89 -11.08 9.42
C PRO A 186 9.61 -12.34 9.90
N GLN A 187 8.89 -13.40 10.29
CA GLN A 187 9.46 -14.69 10.64
C GLN A 187 10.21 -15.35 9.47
N VAL A 188 9.71 -15.18 8.24
CA VAL A 188 10.40 -15.68 7.02
C VAL A 188 11.74 -14.99 6.83
N VAL A 189 11.81 -13.69 7.18
CA VAL A 189 13.07 -12.93 7.13
C VAL A 189 14.08 -13.45 8.15
N VAL A 190 13.64 -13.72 9.39
CA VAL A 190 14.51 -14.29 10.44
C VAL A 190 14.99 -15.68 10.04
N GLU A 191 14.11 -16.54 9.54
CA GLU A 191 14.47 -17.87 9.07
C GLU A 191 15.46 -17.81 7.89
N ALA A 192 15.26 -16.88 6.94
CA ALA A 192 16.19 -16.67 5.84
C ALA A 192 17.57 -16.22 6.34
N ALA A 193 17.63 -15.30 7.31
CA ALA A 193 18.88 -14.85 7.91
C ALA A 193 19.65 -16.00 8.59
N ARG A 194 18.94 -16.95 9.21
CA ARG A 194 19.52 -18.17 9.81
C ARG A 194 20.03 -19.16 8.77
N LEU A 195 19.39 -19.24 7.61
CA LEU A 195 19.76 -20.13 6.50
C LEU A 195 20.82 -19.51 5.57
N TYR A 196 21.12 -18.24 5.75
CA TYR A 196 21.99 -17.48 4.86
C TYR A 196 23.41 -18.04 4.80
N GLN A 197 23.91 -18.27 3.60
CA GLN A 197 25.25 -18.73 3.30
C GLN A 197 25.86 -17.86 2.18
N GLY A 198 26.39 -16.71 2.54
CA GLY A 198 26.97 -15.74 1.60
C GLY A 198 28.02 -14.86 2.28
N PRO A 199 28.46 -13.80 1.60
CA PRO A 199 29.40 -12.82 2.20
C PRO A 199 28.87 -12.26 3.52
N PRO A 200 29.74 -11.73 4.41
CA PRO A 200 29.32 -11.14 5.69
C PRO A 200 28.22 -10.09 5.49
N LEU A 201 27.12 -10.23 6.20
CA LEU A 201 25.90 -9.43 6.04
C LEU A 201 25.24 -9.19 7.39
N LYS A 202 24.66 -8.00 7.58
CA LYS A 202 23.78 -7.67 8.71
C LYS A 202 22.31 -7.73 8.26
N TRP A 203 21.48 -8.40 9.05
CA TRP A 203 20.05 -8.44 8.87
C TRP A 203 19.38 -7.56 9.93
N VAL A 204 18.71 -6.51 9.50
CA VAL A 204 18.05 -5.57 10.40
C VAL A 204 16.56 -5.63 10.19
N LEU A 205 15.82 -5.86 11.28
CA LEU A 205 14.36 -5.84 11.29
C LEU A 205 13.89 -4.64 12.13
N LEU A 206 13.36 -3.62 11.47
CA LEU A 206 12.89 -2.38 12.07
C LEU A 206 11.36 -2.36 12.16
N GLY A 207 10.81 -2.05 13.33
CA GLY A 207 9.38 -1.85 13.54
C GLY A 207 8.81 -2.64 14.71
N GLU A 208 7.47 -2.63 14.79
CA GLU A 208 6.71 -3.18 15.90
C GLU A 208 5.56 -4.06 15.41
N GLY A 209 5.01 -4.88 16.29
CA GLY A 209 3.81 -5.66 16.02
C GLY A 209 3.74 -6.99 16.77
N PRO A 210 2.63 -7.71 16.64
CA PRO A 210 2.36 -8.91 17.44
C PRO A 210 3.35 -10.05 17.22
N LEU A 211 4.06 -10.10 16.08
CA LEU A 211 5.04 -11.15 15.78
C LEU A 211 6.47 -10.78 16.21
N ARG A 212 6.73 -9.56 16.73
CA ARG A 212 8.07 -9.09 17.07
C ARG A 212 8.77 -10.02 18.07
N ARG A 213 8.11 -10.30 19.18
CA ARG A 213 8.66 -11.17 20.23
C ARG A 213 9.04 -12.56 19.70
N MET A 214 8.17 -13.18 18.90
CA MET A 214 8.45 -14.47 18.27
C MET A 214 9.68 -14.39 17.34
N CYS A 215 9.83 -13.32 16.57
CA CYS A 215 10.99 -13.10 15.72
C CYS A 215 12.28 -12.93 16.52
N GLU A 216 12.25 -12.21 17.64
CA GLU A 216 13.38 -12.06 18.56
C GLU A 216 13.79 -13.40 19.20
N GLU A 217 12.82 -14.22 19.61
CA GLU A 217 13.05 -15.58 20.13
C GLU A 217 13.69 -16.49 19.05
N LEU A 218 13.21 -16.44 17.80
CA LEU A 218 13.78 -17.19 16.68
C LEU A 218 15.20 -16.75 16.31
N ALA A 219 15.55 -15.49 16.53
CA ALA A 219 16.85 -14.91 16.20
C ALA A 219 17.92 -15.19 17.27
N GLN A 220 17.55 -15.77 18.43
CA GLN A 220 18.51 -16.03 19.52
C GLN A 220 19.70 -16.86 19.03
N GLY A 221 20.90 -16.43 19.43
CA GLY A 221 22.16 -17.06 19.03
C GLY A 221 22.70 -16.67 17.65
N HIS A 222 21.97 -15.83 16.88
CA HIS A 222 22.42 -15.34 15.57
C HIS A 222 22.84 -13.87 15.62
N GLY A 223 24.14 -13.64 15.87
CA GLY A 223 24.71 -12.28 16.04
C GLY A 223 24.65 -11.36 14.81
N THR A 224 24.26 -11.89 13.64
CA THR A 224 24.08 -11.11 12.41
C THR A 224 22.68 -10.50 12.29
N ILE A 225 21.74 -10.86 13.18
CA ILE A 225 20.36 -10.39 13.18
C ILE A 225 20.18 -9.37 14.28
N SER A 226 19.65 -8.20 13.96
CA SER A 226 19.35 -7.14 14.93
C SER A 226 17.95 -6.58 14.72
N PHE A 227 17.40 -6.03 15.81
CA PHE A 227 16.07 -5.43 15.81
C PHE A 227 16.19 -3.95 16.17
N GLU A 228 15.50 -3.12 15.41
CA GLU A 228 15.35 -1.68 15.65
C GLU A 228 13.90 -1.35 15.98
N ASP A 229 13.70 -0.35 16.83
CA ASP A 229 12.37 0.13 17.17
C ASP A 229 11.78 1.01 16.06
N TRP A 230 10.49 1.33 16.19
CA TRP A 230 9.80 2.17 15.24
C TRP A 230 10.44 3.55 15.12
N LEU A 231 10.68 3.99 13.90
CA LEU A 231 11.21 5.32 13.61
C LEU A 231 10.10 6.30 13.18
N PRO A 232 10.23 7.60 13.52
CA PRO A 232 9.41 8.62 12.91
C PRO A 232 9.49 8.57 11.37
N TYR A 233 8.38 8.82 10.70
CA TYR A 233 8.28 8.67 9.25
C TYR A 233 9.33 9.48 8.49
N GLU A 234 9.65 10.67 8.97
CA GLU A 234 10.62 11.59 8.39
C GLU A 234 12.08 11.07 8.47
N LYS A 235 12.33 10.08 9.33
CA LYS A 235 13.64 9.42 9.48
C LYS A 235 13.80 8.18 8.59
N LEU A 236 12.71 7.66 8.06
CA LEU A 236 12.73 6.47 7.20
C LEU A 236 13.59 6.67 5.94
N PRO A 237 13.57 7.80 5.23
CA PRO A 237 14.40 7.99 4.03
C PRO A 237 15.88 7.78 4.30
N GLU A 238 16.41 8.38 5.39
CA GLU A 238 17.80 8.22 5.79
C GLU A 238 18.10 6.77 6.17
N ARG A 239 17.20 6.12 6.91
CA ARG A 239 17.37 4.71 7.31
C ARG A 239 17.39 3.76 6.11
N ILE A 240 16.54 3.99 5.11
CA ILE A 240 16.49 3.23 3.85
C ILE A 240 17.82 3.42 3.07
N GLN A 241 18.35 4.64 3.04
CA GLN A 241 19.58 4.95 2.31
C GLN A 241 20.84 4.27 2.89
N ARG A 242 20.83 3.88 4.17
CA ARG A 242 21.94 3.14 4.80
C ARG A 242 21.96 1.66 4.42
N ALA A 243 20.84 1.10 3.99
CA ALA A 243 20.75 -0.31 3.63
C ALA A 243 21.13 -0.54 2.18
N ASP A 244 21.72 -1.69 1.90
CA ASP A 244 22.11 -2.12 0.56
C ASP A 244 20.96 -2.86 -0.14
N ILE A 245 20.23 -3.72 0.59
CA ILE A 245 19.14 -4.55 0.08
C ILE A 245 17.90 -4.32 0.95
N LEU A 246 16.78 -4.00 0.35
CA LEU A 246 15.51 -3.82 1.05
C LEU A 246 14.62 -5.04 0.90
N LEU A 247 13.82 -5.31 1.94
CA LEU A 247 12.90 -6.43 1.97
C LEU A 247 11.45 -5.95 1.92
N GLY A 248 10.68 -6.54 1.02
CA GLY A 248 9.25 -6.29 0.85
C GLY A 248 8.38 -7.10 1.81
N VAL A 249 7.50 -7.93 1.28
CA VAL A 249 6.61 -8.83 2.05
C VAL A 249 6.83 -10.28 1.64
N PHE A 250 6.62 -11.18 2.61
CA PHE A 250 6.86 -12.62 2.43
C PHE A 250 5.70 -13.49 2.94
N GLY A 251 4.66 -12.87 3.52
CA GLY A 251 3.52 -13.61 4.03
C GLY A 251 2.83 -14.45 2.95
N ALA A 252 2.39 -15.67 3.30
CA ALA A 252 1.72 -16.59 2.39
C ALA A 252 0.19 -16.40 2.33
N THR A 253 -0.35 -15.40 3.03
CA THR A 253 -1.80 -15.15 3.01
C THR A 253 -2.27 -14.71 1.62
N PRO A 254 -3.50 -15.02 1.21
CA PRO A 254 -4.06 -14.56 -0.06
C PRO A 254 -4.01 -13.04 -0.22
N LYS A 255 -4.23 -12.29 0.85
CA LYS A 255 -4.15 -10.83 0.85
C LYS A 255 -2.75 -10.30 0.56
N ALA A 256 -1.70 -10.96 1.07
CA ALA A 256 -0.33 -10.55 0.80
C ALA A 256 0.03 -10.57 -0.70
N GLY A 257 -0.68 -11.37 -1.51
CA GLY A 257 -0.54 -11.40 -2.97
C GLY A 257 -1.34 -10.32 -3.71
N ARG A 258 -2.25 -9.61 -3.04
CA ARG A 258 -3.11 -8.59 -3.67
C ARG A 258 -2.64 -7.15 -3.44
N VAL A 259 -1.68 -6.93 -2.57
CA VAL A 259 -1.22 -5.58 -2.19
C VAL A 259 0.25 -5.36 -2.52
N ILE A 260 0.62 -4.13 -2.80
CA ILE A 260 2.01 -3.66 -2.81
C ILE A 260 2.17 -2.77 -1.57
N PRO A 261 2.96 -3.16 -0.58
CA PRO A 261 3.10 -2.37 0.65
C PRO A 261 3.92 -1.10 0.43
N ASN A 262 3.66 -0.08 1.24
CA ASN A 262 4.33 1.24 1.15
C ASN A 262 5.86 1.13 1.08
N LYS A 263 6.45 0.19 1.83
CA LYS A 263 7.90 -0.02 1.85
C LYS A 263 8.49 -0.34 0.47
N VAL A 264 7.75 -1.03 -0.40
CA VAL A 264 8.23 -1.33 -1.76
C VAL A 264 8.30 -0.05 -2.59
N PHE A 265 7.25 0.78 -2.58
CA PHE A 265 7.26 2.06 -3.28
C PHE A 265 8.37 2.98 -2.78
N GLN A 266 8.54 3.07 -1.45
CA GLN A 266 9.56 3.90 -0.80
C GLN A 266 10.97 3.43 -1.14
N SER A 267 11.22 2.13 -1.12
CA SER A 267 12.52 1.55 -1.43
C SER A 267 12.90 1.75 -2.90
N LEU A 268 11.96 1.51 -3.83
CA LEU A 268 12.16 1.76 -5.26
C LEU A 268 12.43 3.25 -5.53
N ALA A 269 11.66 4.15 -4.91
CA ALA A 269 11.85 5.59 -5.04
C ALA A 269 13.21 6.05 -4.49
N SER A 270 13.73 5.34 -3.48
CA SER A 270 15.06 5.60 -2.90
C SER A 270 16.22 4.97 -3.71
N GLY A 271 15.93 4.33 -4.84
CA GLY A 271 16.96 3.68 -5.68
C GLY A 271 17.59 2.47 -5.00
N ARG A 272 16.80 1.67 -4.27
CA ARG A 272 17.27 0.45 -3.61
C ARG A 272 16.57 -0.77 -4.19
N VAL A 273 17.37 -1.83 -4.46
CA VAL A 273 16.81 -3.13 -4.84
C VAL A 273 15.91 -3.66 -3.73
N VAL A 274 14.81 -4.27 -4.11
CA VAL A 274 13.84 -4.84 -3.18
C VAL A 274 13.67 -6.33 -3.46
N VAL A 275 13.97 -7.18 -2.50
CA VAL A 275 13.58 -8.59 -2.55
C VAL A 275 12.20 -8.73 -1.92
N THR A 276 11.26 -9.30 -2.65
CA THR A 276 9.87 -9.47 -2.20
C THR A 276 9.23 -10.70 -2.82
N ARG A 277 8.13 -11.16 -2.24
CA ARG A 277 7.38 -12.26 -2.85
C ARG A 277 6.83 -11.87 -4.23
N LEU A 278 6.81 -12.82 -5.15
CA LEU A 278 6.08 -12.71 -6.41
C LEU A 278 4.57 -12.55 -6.14
N ALA A 279 3.92 -11.62 -6.82
CA ALA A 279 2.50 -11.34 -6.65
C ALA A 279 1.87 -10.72 -7.90
N GLU A 280 0.60 -11.04 -8.16
CA GLU A 280 -0.21 -10.47 -9.25
C GLU A 280 -0.62 -9.00 -9.02
N SER A 281 -0.22 -8.43 -7.89
CA SER A 281 -0.49 -7.02 -7.55
C SER A 281 0.33 -6.02 -8.36
N TYR A 282 1.44 -6.46 -8.94
CA TYR A 282 2.32 -5.62 -9.75
C TYR A 282 1.81 -5.48 -11.19
N PRO A 283 2.16 -4.39 -11.91
CA PRO A 283 1.84 -4.27 -13.33
C PRO A 283 2.39 -5.44 -14.17
N ASP A 284 1.60 -5.97 -15.11
CA ASP A 284 2.02 -7.08 -15.97
C ASP A 284 3.32 -6.77 -16.73
N ALA A 285 3.47 -5.53 -17.21
CA ALA A 285 4.68 -5.09 -17.88
C ALA A 285 5.91 -5.12 -16.97
N LEU A 286 5.73 -4.92 -15.66
CA LEU A 286 6.80 -5.01 -14.68
C LEU A 286 7.13 -6.47 -14.34
N LEU A 287 6.10 -7.33 -14.26
CA LEU A 287 6.31 -8.77 -14.05
C LEU A 287 7.02 -9.46 -15.22
N ALA A 288 6.85 -8.94 -16.44
CA ALA A 288 7.49 -9.45 -17.65
C ALA A 288 8.90 -8.88 -17.90
N ALA A 289 9.28 -7.80 -17.22
CA ALA A 289 10.58 -7.16 -17.39
C ALA A 289 11.69 -7.89 -16.61
N GLU A 290 12.93 -7.83 -17.11
CA GLU A 290 14.07 -8.49 -16.46
C GLU A 290 14.80 -7.58 -15.45
N ASN A 291 14.89 -6.27 -15.74
CA ASN A 291 15.66 -5.32 -14.95
C ASN A 291 14.78 -4.21 -14.41
N HIS A 292 14.22 -4.38 -13.22
CA HIS A 292 13.25 -3.46 -12.62
C HIS A 292 13.50 -3.11 -11.15
N GLY A 293 14.61 -3.59 -10.57
CA GLY A 293 14.95 -3.31 -9.16
C GLY A 293 14.13 -4.09 -8.13
N LEU A 294 13.29 -5.04 -8.59
CA LEU A 294 12.58 -6.01 -7.74
C LEU A 294 13.18 -7.41 -8.01
N GLU A 295 13.42 -8.14 -6.97
CA GLU A 295 13.85 -9.53 -7.03
C GLU A 295 12.79 -10.41 -6.39
N TRP A 296 12.30 -11.38 -7.15
CA TRP A 296 11.16 -12.19 -6.77
C TRP A 296 11.57 -13.47 -6.05
N VAL A 297 10.82 -13.80 -4.99
CA VAL A 297 10.92 -15.11 -4.30
C VAL A 297 9.52 -15.69 -4.10
N PRO A 298 9.38 -17.02 -3.95
CA PRO A 298 8.09 -17.62 -3.58
C PRO A 298 7.60 -17.11 -2.22
N ALA A 299 6.28 -17.09 -2.04
CA ALA A 299 5.66 -16.69 -0.78
C ALA A 299 6.01 -17.66 0.36
N GLY A 300 6.48 -17.14 1.49
CA GLY A 300 6.83 -17.93 2.67
C GLY A 300 8.12 -18.74 2.54
N ASP A 301 8.86 -18.62 1.45
CA ASP A 301 10.08 -19.40 1.22
C ASP A 301 11.33 -18.68 1.75
N ALA A 302 11.72 -19.03 2.97
CA ALA A 302 12.91 -18.49 3.63
C ALA A 302 14.22 -18.90 2.93
N ARG A 303 14.28 -20.09 2.35
CA ARG A 303 15.47 -20.59 1.64
C ARG A 303 15.68 -19.78 0.35
N ALA A 304 14.66 -19.63 -0.48
CA ALA A 304 14.73 -18.83 -1.69
C ALA A 304 15.09 -17.36 -1.38
N LEU A 305 14.60 -16.81 -0.27
CA LEU A 305 14.97 -15.48 0.19
C LEU A 305 16.46 -15.41 0.56
N ALA A 306 16.97 -16.38 1.32
CA ALA A 306 18.39 -16.43 1.71
C ALA A 306 19.31 -16.55 0.49
N GLU A 307 18.97 -17.42 -0.46
CA GLU A 307 19.74 -17.63 -1.70
C GLU A 307 19.72 -16.38 -2.59
N ARG A 308 18.56 -15.71 -2.72
CA ARG A 308 18.46 -14.46 -3.49
C ARG A 308 19.30 -13.33 -2.88
N VAL A 309 19.25 -13.19 -1.56
CA VAL A 309 20.08 -12.21 -0.85
C VAL A 309 21.57 -12.53 -0.98
N ALA A 310 21.97 -13.81 -0.91
CA ALA A 310 23.35 -14.22 -1.08
C ALA A 310 23.87 -13.89 -2.49
N THR A 311 23.07 -14.14 -3.52
CA THR A 311 23.39 -13.78 -4.91
C THR A 311 23.65 -12.28 -5.05
N LEU A 312 22.74 -11.44 -4.51
CA LEU A 312 22.87 -9.99 -4.57
C LEU A 312 24.09 -9.48 -3.78
N ALA A 313 24.32 -10.03 -2.60
CA ALA A 313 25.45 -9.62 -1.74
C ALA A 313 26.81 -9.99 -2.37
N SER A 314 26.85 -11.04 -3.20
CA SER A 314 28.06 -11.50 -3.90
C SER A 314 28.35 -10.75 -5.21
N ASP A 315 27.37 -9.99 -5.74
CA ASP A 315 27.52 -9.25 -7.01
C ASP A 315 27.24 -7.75 -6.82
N PRO A 316 28.24 -6.97 -6.43
CA PRO A 316 28.09 -5.54 -6.18
C PRO A 316 27.73 -4.74 -7.45
N ILE A 317 28.17 -5.19 -8.61
CA ILE A 317 27.87 -4.52 -9.90
C ILE A 317 26.38 -4.69 -10.19
N ARG A 318 25.87 -5.90 -10.08
CA ARG A 318 24.44 -6.21 -10.24
C ARG A 318 23.57 -5.47 -9.24
N LEU A 319 24.02 -5.40 -7.98
CA LEU A 319 23.31 -4.68 -6.91
C LEU A 319 23.11 -3.19 -7.25
N ARG A 320 24.15 -2.54 -7.80
CA ARG A 320 24.07 -1.14 -8.26
C ARG A 320 23.15 -0.96 -9.46
N GLN A 321 23.28 -1.83 -10.47
CA GLN A 321 22.39 -1.82 -11.65
C GLN A 321 20.90 -1.95 -11.25
N LEU A 322 20.60 -2.83 -10.30
CA LEU A 322 19.24 -2.99 -9.78
C LEU A 322 18.78 -1.78 -8.98
N GLY A 323 19.65 -1.08 -8.28
CA GLY A 323 19.33 0.18 -7.61
C GLY A 323 18.95 1.28 -8.60
N GLU A 324 19.67 1.41 -9.72
CA GLU A 324 19.33 2.34 -10.80
C GLU A 324 17.99 1.96 -11.47
N ALA A 325 17.79 0.67 -11.73
CA ALA A 325 16.55 0.15 -12.28
C ALA A 325 15.36 0.35 -11.33
N ALA A 326 15.56 0.23 -10.02
CA ALA A 326 14.54 0.51 -9.00
C ALA A 326 14.04 1.96 -9.10
N ALA A 327 14.96 2.92 -9.19
CA ALA A 327 14.58 4.33 -9.37
C ALA A 327 13.85 4.58 -10.69
N ALA A 328 14.24 3.92 -11.77
CA ALA A 328 13.58 4.00 -13.07
C ALA A 328 12.14 3.43 -13.00
N THR A 329 11.97 2.27 -12.39
CA THR A 329 10.67 1.61 -12.16
C THR A 329 9.75 2.50 -11.32
N SER A 330 10.27 3.09 -10.24
CA SER A 330 9.50 4.04 -9.43
C SER A 330 9.01 5.22 -10.26
N ARG A 331 9.88 5.84 -11.06
CA ARG A 331 9.50 6.97 -11.93
C ARG A 331 8.44 6.59 -12.95
N GLN A 332 8.54 5.41 -13.55
CA GLN A 332 7.65 4.97 -14.62
C GLN A 332 6.25 4.60 -14.10
N TYR A 333 6.17 3.81 -13.04
CA TYR A 333 4.91 3.18 -12.60
C TYR A 333 4.30 3.80 -11.34
N PHE A 334 5.12 4.34 -10.41
CA PHE A 334 4.71 4.65 -9.06
C PHE A 334 5.03 6.08 -8.61
N SER A 335 5.52 6.92 -9.53
CA SER A 335 5.80 8.33 -9.27
C SER A 335 4.52 9.12 -8.96
N GLU A 336 4.67 10.27 -8.32
CA GLU A 336 3.56 11.21 -8.12
C GLU A 336 2.88 11.58 -9.45
N ALA A 337 3.65 11.71 -10.53
CA ALA A 337 3.11 11.94 -11.88
C ALA A 337 2.31 10.74 -12.41
N ALA A 338 2.75 9.50 -12.14
CA ALA A 338 2.01 8.30 -12.51
C ALA A 338 0.68 8.20 -11.73
N VAL A 339 0.72 8.44 -10.42
CA VAL A 339 -0.47 8.50 -9.56
C VAL A 339 -1.44 9.58 -10.02
N ARG A 340 -0.93 10.75 -10.42
CA ARG A 340 -1.72 11.84 -10.97
C ARG A 340 -2.47 11.43 -12.23
N ARG A 341 -1.80 10.81 -13.20
CA ARG A 341 -2.45 10.30 -14.42
C ARG A 341 -3.55 9.28 -14.12
N GLN A 342 -3.34 8.40 -13.14
CA GLN A 342 -4.35 7.44 -12.70
C GLN A 342 -5.55 8.14 -12.04
N LEU A 343 -5.30 9.17 -11.23
CA LEU A 343 -6.36 9.99 -10.63
C LEU A 343 -7.15 10.75 -11.69
N GLU A 344 -6.50 11.41 -12.66
CA GLU A 344 -7.15 12.10 -13.78
C GLU A 344 -8.07 11.15 -14.55
N LYS A 345 -7.60 9.95 -14.87
CA LYS A 345 -8.40 8.91 -15.52
C LYS A 345 -9.62 8.55 -14.66
N ALA A 346 -9.45 8.35 -13.36
CA ALA A 346 -10.55 8.03 -12.44
C ALA A 346 -11.59 9.16 -12.36
N LEU A 347 -11.16 10.42 -12.49
CA LEU A 347 -12.05 11.59 -12.44
C LEU A 347 -12.77 11.83 -13.77
N SER A 348 -12.13 11.59 -14.93
CA SER A 348 -12.72 11.81 -16.25
C SER A 348 -13.98 10.98 -16.49
N GLY A 349 -14.03 9.75 -15.99
CA GLY A 349 -15.19 8.88 -16.09
C GLY A 349 -16.42 9.32 -15.28
N LEU A 350 -16.24 10.21 -14.28
CA LEU A 350 -17.37 10.70 -13.47
C LEU A 350 -18.20 11.77 -14.19
N ALA A 351 -17.60 12.54 -15.09
CA ALA A 351 -18.31 13.58 -15.83
C ALA A 351 -19.33 13.02 -16.81
N THR A 352 -19.09 11.82 -17.33
CA THR A 352 -20.00 11.11 -18.24
C THR A 352 -21.15 10.40 -17.52
N ASP A 353 -20.89 9.87 -16.32
CA ASP A 353 -21.90 9.14 -15.52
C ASP A 353 -22.93 10.08 -14.86
N GLY A 354 -22.58 11.34 -14.63
CA GLY A 354 -23.47 12.34 -14.02
C GLY A 354 -24.56 12.88 -14.94
N LEU A 355 -24.46 12.65 -16.25
CA LEU A 355 -25.41 13.14 -17.27
C LEU A 355 -26.38 12.08 -17.77
N VAL A 356 -26.15 10.79 -17.49
CA VAL A 356 -26.96 9.68 -18.03
C VAL A 356 -28.00 9.13 -17.04
N GLY A 357 -27.98 9.55 -15.78
CA GLY A 357 -28.82 8.99 -14.72
C GLY A 357 -30.08 9.77 -14.35
N TYR A 358 -30.49 10.79 -15.12
CA TYR A 358 -31.70 11.60 -14.84
C TYR A 358 -32.48 11.91 -16.11
N CYS A 359 -32.90 10.89 -16.85
CA CYS A 359 -34.07 10.93 -17.73
C CYS A 359 -35.15 10.03 -17.17
#